data_3623402e48ebc3fa29daae2d4eb5d598
#
_entry.id   3623402e48ebc3fa29daae2d4eb5d598
#
_cell.length_a   1.000
_cell.length_b   1.000
_cell.length_c   1.000
_cell.angle_alpha   90.00
_cell.angle_beta   90.00
_cell.angle_gamma   90.00
#
_symmetry.space_group_name_H-M   'P 1'
#
loop_
_entity.id
_entity.type
_entity.pdbx_description
1 polymer ?
#
loop_
_entity_poly.entity_id
_entity_poly.type
_entity_poly.pdbx_seq_one_letter_code
_entity_poly.pdbx_strand_id
1 'polypeptide(L)'
;MRVLVTGAAGFIGFCLARRLLARGDEVIGIDNLNDYYQVSLKLDRIAALRADSGNRFTFHQLDFSDMAALSGALDGITLDRIVHLGAQAGVRYSLENPQAYVASNLAGHVNLLELARHRAVEHMVYASSSSVYGGNTKLPFAVEDRTDHPVSLYAATKRANE
;
A
#
# COMPACT_ATOMS: atom_id res chain seq x y z
N MET A 1 -9.89 16.04 -4.33
CA MET A 1 -10.17 14.61 -4.62
C MET A 1 -10.20 13.86 -3.30
N ARG A 2 -10.90 12.73 -3.25
CA ARG A 2 -10.85 11.80 -2.11
C ARG A 2 -9.97 10.62 -2.48
N VAL A 3 -8.85 10.47 -1.78
CA VAL A 3 -7.79 9.51 -2.10
C VAL A 3 -7.63 8.50 -0.98
N LEU A 4 -7.77 7.21 -1.29
CA LEU A 4 -7.41 6.12 -0.38
C LEU A 4 -5.90 5.90 -0.46
N VAL A 5 -5.22 5.91 0.69
CA VAL A 5 -3.79 5.60 0.82
C VAL A 5 -3.62 4.40 1.75
N THR A 6 -3.19 3.27 1.25
CA THR A 6 -2.82 2.12 2.08
C THR A 6 -1.35 2.20 2.48
N GLY A 7 -1.01 1.65 3.65
CA GLY A 7 0.32 1.85 4.23
C GLY A 7 0.54 3.29 4.69
N ALA A 8 -0.54 3.99 5.07
CA ALA A 8 -0.51 5.42 5.39
C ALA A 8 0.35 5.77 6.61
N ALA A 9 0.56 4.84 7.53
CA ALA A 9 1.46 5.00 8.68
C ALA A 9 2.93 4.67 8.36
N GLY A 10 3.19 4.11 7.17
CA GLY A 10 4.54 3.85 6.65
C GLY A 10 5.25 5.14 6.24
N PHE A 11 6.56 5.05 5.96
CA PHE A 11 7.36 6.23 5.57
C PHE A 11 6.83 6.91 4.30
N ILE A 12 6.68 6.15 3.22
CA ILE A 12 6.25 6.70 1.94
C ILE A 12 4.79 7.13 2.00
N GLY A 13 3.91 6.30 2.60
CA GLY A 13 2.48 6.59 2.75
C GLY A 13 2.22 7.87 3.54
N PHE A 14 2.93 8.07 4.65
CA PHE A 14 2.88 9.29 5.45
C PHE A 14 3.29 10.54 4.65
N CYS A 15 4.43 10.47 3.96
CA CYS A 15 4.91 11.60 3.15
C CYS A 15 3.93 11.96 2.03
N LEU A 16 3.37 10.94 1.37
CA LEU A 16 2.35 11.13 0.34
C LEU A 16 1.07 11.73 0.91
N ALA A 17 0.54 11.18 2.01
CA ALA A 17 -0.67 11.67 2.64
C ALA A 17 -0.54 13.15 3.03
N ARG A 18 0.60 13.55 3.62
CA ARG A 18 0.89 14.98 3.90
C ARG A 18 0.84 15.84 2.64
N ARG A 19 1.43 15.35 1.54
CA ARG A 19 1.46 16.10 0.28
C ARG A 19 0.07 16.25 -0.33
N LEU A 20 -0.75 15.21 -0.27
CA LEU A 20 -2.14 15.23 -0.74
C LEU A 20 -2.98 16.22 0.09
N LEU A 21 -2.88 16.15 1.42
CA LEU A 21 -3.56 17.07 2.35
C LEU A 21 -3.15 18.52 2.12
N ALA A 22 -1.85 18.79 1.91
CA ALA A 22 -1.34 20.12 1.59
C ALA A 22 -1.86 20.65 0.25
N ARG A 23 -2.16 19.75 -0.70
CA ARG A 23 -2.81 20.09 -1.98
C ARG A 23 -4.30 20.40 -1.85
N GLY A 24 -4.92 20.07 -0.70
CA GLY A 24 -6.34 20.28 -0.45
C GLY A 24 -7.20 19.04 -0.68
N ASP A 25 -6.60 17.88 -0.90
CA ASP A 25 -7.33 16.62 -1.02
C ASP A 25 -7.85 16.13 0.32
N GLU A 26 -8.86 15.26 0.27
CA GLU A 26 -9.32 14.44 1.38
C GLU A 26 -8.60 13.09 1.31
N VAL A 27 -8.02 12.65 2.41
CA VAL A 27 -7.22 11.42 2.47
C VAL A 27 -7.83 10.44 3.46
N ILE A 28 -8.08 9.22 2.98
CA ILE A 28 -8.44 8.07 3.81
C ILE A 28 -7.20 7.19 3.92
N GLY A 29 -6.62 7.11 5.11
CA GLY A 29 -5.45 6.29 5.40
C GLY A 29 -5.83 4.93 5.95
N ILE A 30 -5.21 3.87 5.45
CA ILE A 30 -5.33 2.50 5.99
C ILE A 30 -3.94 1.97 6.33
N ASP A 31 -3.78 1.39 7.52
CA ASP A 31 -2.61 0.65 7.97
C ASP A 31 -3.02 -0.33 9.07
N ASN A 32 -2.44 -1.52 9.13
CA ASN A 32 -2.73 -2.49 10.18
C ASN A 32 -1.90 -2.27 11.46
N LEU A 33 -0.93 -1.34 11.40
CA LEU A 33 -0.01 -1.01 12.47
C LEU A 33 0.78 -2.23 12.99
N ASN A 34 1.10 -3.20 12.12
CA ASN A 34 1.91 -4.34 12.50
C ASN A 34 3.27 -3.91 13.09
N ASP A 35 3.88 -4.79 13.84
CA ASP A 35 5.13 -4.57 14.57
C ASP A 35 6.39 -4.89 13.77
N TYR A 36 6.30 -5.04 12.45
CA TYR A 36 7.45 -5.27 11.57
C TYR A 36 8.55 -4.21 11.75
N TYR A 37 8.15 -3.00 12.12
CA TYR A 37 9.02 -1.98 12.68
C TYR A 37 8.28 -1.18 13.76
N GLN A 38 8.97 -0.28 14.45
CA GLN A 38 8.50 0.43 15.63
C GLN A 38 7.10 1.05 15.46
N VAL A 39 6.11 0.54 16.22
CA VAL A 39 4.72 0.96 16.15
C VAL A 39 4.53 2.40 16.62
N SER A 40 5.28 2.87 17.62
CA SER A 40 5.19 4.25 18.10
C SER A 40 5.46 5.26 16.98
N LEU A 41 6.44 4.98 16.10
CA LEU A 41 6.72 5.82 14.93
C LEU A 41 5.53 5.88 13.95
N LYS A 42 4.79 4.78 13.80
CA LYS A 42 3.55 4.75 12.99
C LYS A 42 2.47 5.63 13.61
N LEU A 43 2.28 5.52 14.93
CA LEU A 43 1.31 6.33 15.67
C LEU A 43 1.64 7.83 15.64
N ASP A 44 2.91 8.21 15.78
CA ASP A 44 3.36 9.59 15.69
C ASP A 44 3.05 10.19 14.31
N ARG A 45 3.26 9.41 13.24
CA ARG A 45 2.91 9.84 11.86
C ARG A 45 1.41 10.08 11.70
N ILE A 46 0.57 9.18 12.23
CA ILE A 46 -0.89 9.37 12.20
C ILE A 46 -1.31 10.60 12.99
N ALA A 47 -0.72 10.82 14.17
CA ALA A 47 -0.98 11.99 14.99
C ALA A 47 -0.62 13.29 14.23
N ALA A 48 0.52 13.32 13.56
CA ALA A 48 0.93 14.46 12.74
C ALA A 48 -0.03 14.71 11.57
N LEU A 49 -0.47 13.64 10.86
CA LEU A 49 -1.47 13.79 9.78
C LEU A 49 -2.78 14.38 10.29
N ARG A 50 -3.25 13.95 11.46
CA ARG A 50 -4.49 14.48 12.08
C ARG A 50 -4.35 15.95 12.49
N ALA A 51 -3.19 16.32 13.05
CA ALA A 51 -2.95 17.70 13.49
C ALA A 51 -2.94 18.70 12.31
N ASP A 52 -2.37 18.31 11.19
CA ASP A 52 -2.17 19.18 10.02
C ASP A 52 -3.37 19.24 9.07
N SER A 53 -4.36 18.35 9.22
CA SER A 53 -5.38 18.13 8.17
C SER A 53 -6.75 18.73 8.43
N GLY A 54 -7.05 19.12 9.68
CA GLY A 54 -8.44 19.39 10.09
C GLY A 54 -9.30 18.12 9.90
N ASN A 55 -10.43 18.25 9.23
CA ASN A 55 -11.36 17.13 9.00
C ASN A 55 -11.08 16.37 7.68
N ARG A 56 -9.95 16.63 7.01
CA ARG A 56 -9.65 16.05 5.70
C ARG A 56 -8.85 14.74 5.74
N PHE A 57 -8.47 14.29 6.94
CA PHE A 57 -7.79 13.01 7.13
C PHE A 57 -8.60 12.07 8.01
N THR A 58 -8.97 10.92 7.46
CA THR A 58 -9.58 9.82 8.20
C THR A 58 -8.63 8.64 8.21
N PHE A 59 -8.47 7.97 9.35
CA PHE A 59 -7.59 6.81 9.48
C PHE A 59 -8.38 5.60 10.00
N HIS A 60 -8.25 4.48 9.28
CA HIS A 60 -8.78 3.19 9.67
C HIS A 60 -7.62 2.23 9.96
N GLN A 61 -7.56 1.75 11.20
CA GLN A 61 -6.64 0.66 11.56
C GLN A 61 -7.28 -0.66 11.15
N LEU A 62 -6.87 -1.20 10.01
CA LEU A 62 -7.33 -2.50 9.51
C LEU A 62 -6.29 -3.13 8.58
N ASP A 63 -6.41 -4.44 8.39
CA ASP A 63 -5.66 -5.16 7.39
C ASP A 63 -6.48 -5.23 6.09
N PHE A 64 -5.95 -4.71 5.00
CA PHE A 64 -6.63 -4.73 3.70
C PHE A 64 -6.68 -6.12 3.05
N SER A 65 -6.03 -7.13 3.64
CA SER A 65 -6.24 -8.53 3.27
C SER A 65 -7.57 -9.09 3.77
N ASP A 66 -8.19 -8.44 4.77
CA ASP A 66 -9.56 -8.69 5.19
C ASP A 66 -10.55 -7.84 4.35
N MET A 67 -11.15 -8.47 3.34
CA MET A 67 -12.09 -7.81 2.45
C MET A 67 -13.34 -7.30 3.18
N ALA A 68 -13.81 -7.98 4.23
CA ALA A 68 -15.00 -7.56 4.97
C ALA A 68 -14.70 -6.29 5.77
N ALA A 69 -13.57 -6.24 6.47
CA ALA A 69 -13.11 -5.06 7.20
C ALA A 69 -12.88 -3.87 6.25
N LEU A 70 -12.23 -4.13 5.09
CA LEU A 70 -11.98 -3.10 4.08
C LEU A 70 -13.28 -2.51 3.51
N SER A 71 -14.22 -3.37 3.14
CA SER A 71 -15.51 -2.94 2.58
C SER A 71 -16.36 -2.19 3.61
N GLY A 72 -16.41 -2.69 4.85
CA GLY A 72 -17.16 -2.06 5.93
C GLY A 72 -16.63 -0.68 6.32
N ALA A 73 -15.29 -0.55 6.42
CA ALA A 73 -14.67 0.74 6.73
C ALA A 73 -14.89 1.82 5.67
N LEU A 74 -15.13 1.41 4.43
CA LEU A 74 -15.34 2.30 3.29
C LEU A 74 -16.81 2.37 2.83
N ASP A 75 -17.74 1.79 3.60
CA ASP A 75 -19.16 1.80 3.22
C ASP A 75 -19.69 3.22 3.05
N GLY A 76 -20.48 3.46 1.99
CA GLY A 76 -21.01 4.79 1.66
C GLY A 76 -19.96 5.84 1.22
N ILE A 77 -18.68 5.50 1.17
CA ILE A 77 -17.61 6.42 0.78
C ILE A 77 -17.29 6.27 -0.71
N THR A 78 -17.38 7.37 -1.46
CA THR A 78 -16.89 7.44 -2.84
C THR A 78 -15.39 7.72 -2.84
N LEU A 79 -14.65 7.07 -3.73
CA LEU A 79 -13.20 7.24 -3.90
C LEU A 79 -12.91 7.69 -5.32
N ASP A 80 -12.09 8.74 -5.46
CA ASP A 80 -11.63 9.17 -6.79
C ASP A 80 -10.38 8.39 -7.19
N ARG A 81 -9.46 8.16 -6.24
CA ARG A 81 -8.15 7.54 -6.50
C ARG A 81 -7.77 6.58 -5.36
N ILE A 82 -6.95 5.59 -5.70
CA ILE A 82 -6.27 4.72 -4.74
C ILE A 82 -4.77 4.81 -4.95
N VAL A 83 -4.01 5.00 -3.85
CA VAL A 83 -2.56 4.82 -3.84
C VAL A 83 -2.21 3.71 -2.87
N HIS A 84 -1.87 2.55 -3.44
CA HIS A 84 -1.59 1.33 -2.70
C HIS A 84 -0.09 1.19 -2.44
N LEU A 85 0.32 1.54 -1.22
CA LEU A 85 1.70 1.46 -0.73
C LEU A 85 1.86 0.43 0.40
N GLY A 86 0.75 -0.06 0.93
CA GLY A 86 0.74 -1.12 1.94
C GLY A 86 1.26 -2.43 1.33
N ALA A 87 2.24 -3.03 1.99
CA ALA A 87 2.78 -4.33 1.61
C ALA A 87 3.61 -4.91 2.74
N GLN A 88 3.76 -6.23 2.78
CA GLN A 88 4.86 -6.83 3.51
C GLN A 88 6.12 -6.67 2.67
N ALA A 89 7.09 -5.89 3.18
CA ALA A 89 8.35 -5.60 2.51
C ALA A 89 9.50 -6.47 3.05
N GLY A 90 10.62 -6.49 2.34
CA GLY A 90 11.85 -7.17 2.75
C GLY A 90 12.02 -8.55 2.12
N VAL A 91 13.11 -8.72 1.37
CA VAL A 91 13.42 -9.99 0.68
C VAL A 91 13.73 -11.11 1.69
N ARG A 92 14.56 -10.83 2.70
CA ARG A 92 14.99 -11.86 3.67
C ARG A 92 13.84 -12.37 4.52
N TYR A 93 13.04 -11.48 5.06
CA TYR A 93 11.89 -11.83 5.89
C TYR A 93 10.85 -12.66 5.15
N SER A 94 10.82 -12.62 3.81
CA SER A 94 9.92 -13.48 3.03
C SER A 94 10.26 -14.99 3.12
N LEU A 95 11.46 -15.33 3.57
CA LEU A 95 11.86 -16.70 3.85
C LEU A 95 11.45 -17.16 5.26
N GLU A 96 11.34 -16.20 6.19
CA GLU A 96 11.00 -16.45 7.60
C GLU A 96 9.48 -16.52 7.80
N ASN A 97 8.74 -15.60 7.16
CA ASN A 97 7.28 -15.51 7.27
C ASN A 97 6.61 -15.36 5.89
N PRO A 98 6.60 -16.41 5.06
CA PRO A 98 6.04 -16.37 3.71
C PRO A 98 4.54 -16.07 3.68
N GLN A 99 3.79 -16.48 4.70
CA GLN A 99 2.34 -16.27 4.77
C GLN A 99 1.97 -14.79 4.82
N ALA A 100 2.77 -13.96 5.51
CA ALA A 100 2.54 -12.52 5.55
C ALA A 100 2.61 -11.88 4.14
N TYR A 101 3.48 -12.42 3.26
CA TYR A 101 3.60 -11.95 1.87
C TYR A 101 2.43 -12.39 1.00
N VAL A 102 1.96 -13.61 1.17
CA VAL A 102 0.78 -14.11 0.45
C VAL A 102 -0.46 -13.31 0.87
N ALA A 103 -0.68 -13.15 2.17
CA ALA A 103 -1.82 -12.42 2.69
C ALA A 103 -1.81 -10.94 2.24
N SER A 104 -0.71 -10.23 2.53
CA SER A 104 -0.65 -8.79 2.26
C SER A 104 -0.46 -8.48 0.77
N ASN A 105 0.55 -9.10 0.10
CA ASN A 105 0.94 -8.69 -1.24
C ASN A 105 0.10 -9.33 -2.35
N LEU A 106 -0.50 -10.51 -2.12
CA LEU A 106 -1.36 -11.15 -3.12
C LEU A 106 -2.84 -10.96 -2.78
N ALA A 107 -3.33 -11.55 -1.70
CA ALA A 107 -4.74 -11.46 -1.35
C ALA A 107 -5.19 -10.01 -1.11
N GLY A 108 -4.41 -9.24 -0.34
CA GLY A 108 -4.70 -7.83 -0.09
C GLY A 108 -4.67 -6.98 -1.36
N HIS A 109 -3.74 -7.24 -2.28
CA HIS A 109 -3.69 -6.53 -3.56
C HIS A 109 -4.93 -6.82 -4.42
N VAL A 110 -5.35 -8.09 -4.50
CA VAL A 110 -6.58 -8.48 -5.20
C VAL A 110 -7.80 -7.79 -4.58
N ASN A 111 -7.90 -7.74 -3.25
CA ASN A 111 -8.99 -7.03 -2.58
C ASN A 111 -9.09 -5.56 -3.00
N LEU A 112 -7.94 -4.88 -3.14
CA LEU A 112 -7.92 -3.47 -3.58
C LEU A 112 -8.26 -3.30 -5.06
N LEU A 113 -7.87 -4.24 -5.92
CA LEU A 113 -8.29 -4.25 -7.32
C LEU A 113 -9.81 -4.45 -7.44
N GLU A 114 -10.38 -5.39 -6.68
CA GLU A 114 -11.82 -5.62 -6.64
C GLU A 114 -12.58 -4.41 -6.06
N LEU A 115 -12.05 -3.80 -4.99
CA LEU A 115 -12.59 -2.56 -4.45
C LEU A 115 -12.61 -1.46 -5.52
N ALA A 116 -11.50 -1.26 -6.22
CA ALA A 116 -11.38 -0.25 -7.28
C ALA A 116 -12.38 -0.50 -8.42
N ARG A 117 -12.51 -1.76 -8.85
CA ARG A 117 -13.45 -2.17 -9.90
C ARG A 117 -14.91 -1.93 -9.49
N HIS A 118 -15.30 -2.37 -8.30
CA HIS A 118 -16.68 -2.26 -7.83
C HIS A 118 -17.10 -0.82 -7.52
N ARG A 119 -16.16 0.04 -7.12
CA ARG A 119 -16.44 1.45 -6.80
C ARG A 119 -16.14 2.40 -7.94
N ALA A 120 -15.85 1.88 -9.14
CA ALA A 120 -15.52 2.66 -10.33
C ALA A 120 -14.44 3.73 -10.07
N VAL A 121 -13.41 3.36 -9.30
CA VAL A 121 -12.27 4.26 -9.03
C VAL A 121 -11.57 4.60 -10.32
N GLU A 122 -11.37 5.89 -10.58
CA GLU A 122 -10.86 6.35 -11.87
C GLU A 122 -9.38 6.00 -12.10
N HIS A 123 -8.58 5.92 -11.03
CA HIS A 123 -7.15 5.61 -11.14
C HIS A 123 -6.62 4.97 -9.86
N MET A 124 -5.91 3.88 -10.01
CA MET A 124 -5.15 3.22 -8.94
C MET A 124 -3.67 3.21 -9.29
N VAL A 125 -2.84 3.67 -8.36
CA VAL A 125 -1.38 3.56 -8.42
C VAL A 125 -0.94 2.62 -7.31
N TYR A 126 -0.05 1.68 -7.62
CA TYR A 126 0.52 0.78 -6.62
C TYR A 126 2.05 0.70 -6.75
N ALA A 127 2.70 0.40 -5.61
CA ALA A 127 4.15 0.27 -5.58
C ALA A 127 4.58 -1.13 -6.04
N SER A 128 5.36 -1.21 -7.11
CA SER A 128 6.16 -2.38 -7.42
C SER A 128 7.52 -2.34 -6.69
N SER A 129 8.52 -2.99 -7.19
CA SER A 129 9.85 -3.07 -6.58
C SER A 129 10.90 -3.38 -7.66
N SER A 130 12.11 -2.83 -7.51
CA SER A 130 13.24 -3.25 -8.34
C SER A 130 13.58 -4.74 -8.20
N SER A 131 13.09 -5.41 -7.17
CA SER A 131 13.23 -6.86 -7.01
C SER A 131 12.58 -7.66 -8.14
N VAL A 132 11.63 -7.08 -8.89
CA VAL A 132 11.00 -7.75 -10.05
C VAL A 132 11.99 -8.01 -11.19
N TYR A 133 13.07 -7.23 -11.28
CA TYR A 133 14.13 -7.45 -12.26
C TYR A 133 14.98 -8.70 -11.98
N GLY A 134 14.85 -9.28 -10.76
CA GLY A 134 15.45 -10.56 -10.41
C GLY A 134 16.97 -10.59 -10.58
N GLY A 135 17.45 -11.56 -11.34
CA GLY A 135 18.89 -11.75 -11.63
C GLY A 135 19.44 -10.91 -12.80
N ASN A 136 18.73 -9.88 -13.26
CA ASN A 136 19.20 -9.03 -14.34
C ASN A 136 20.52 -8.33 -13.94
N THR A 137 21.52 -8.41 -14.80
CA THR A 137 22.87 -7.82 -14.58
C THR A 137 23.06 -6.49 -15.29
N LYS A 138 22.15 -6.10 -16.19
CA LYS A 138 22.17 -4.81 -16.87
C LYS A 138 21.84 -3.69 -15.89
N LEU A 139 22.65 -2.65 -15.84
CA LEU A 139 22.45 -1.45 -15.04
C LEU A 139 22.64 -0.18 -15.88
N PRO A 140 21.82 0.86 -15.65
CA PRO A 140 20.63 0.88 -14.78
C PRO A 140 19.49 0.01 -15.34
N PHE A 141 18.59 -0.45 -14.48
CA PHE A 141 17.36 -1.12 -14.91
C PHE A 141 16.50 -0.18 -15.76
N ALA A 142 15.83 -0.72 -16.76
CA ALA A 142 14.91 -0.01 -17.63
C ALA A 142 13.53 -0.68 -17.64
N VAL A 143 12.50 0.06 -17.99
CA VAL A 143 11.11 -0.46 -18.01
C VAL A 143 10.94 -1.61 -19.01
N GLU A 144 11.74 -1.63 -20.06
CA GLU A 144 11.74 -2.66 -21.10
C GLU A 144 12.49 -3.94 -20.70
N ASP A 145 13.21 -3.91 -19.55
CA ASP A 145 13.97 -5.06 -19.11
C ASP A 145 13.03 -6.18 -18.62
N ARG A 146 13.43 -7.42 -18.83
CA ARG A 146 12.64 -8.60 -18.45
C ARG A 146 12.50 -8.71 -16.93
N THR A 147 11.29 -9.10 -16.48
CA THR A 147 10.92 -9.27 -15.08
C THR A 147 10.35 -10.66 -14.79
N ASP A 148 10.68 -11.66 -15.62
CA ASP A 148 10.11 -13.00 -15.63
C ASP A 148 10.87 -14.03 -14.75
N HIS A 149 11.94 -13.62 -14.07
CA HIS A 149 12.77 -14.49 -13.24
C HIS A 149 12.97 -13.91 -11.82
N PRO A 150 11.90 -13.82 -11.01
CA PRO A 150 12.04 -13.35 -9.62
C PRO A 150 12.91 -14.33 -8.82
N VAL A 151 13.84 -13.80 -8.01
CA VAL A 151 14.80 -14.60 -7.23
C VAL A 151 14.44 -14.69 -5.74
N SER A 152 13.25 -14.24 -5.36
CA SER A 152 12.71 -14.35 -3.99
C SER A 152 11.20 -14.39 -3.99
N LEU A 153 10.60 -14.88 -2.89
CA LEU A 153 9.15 -14.84 -2.71
C LEU A 153 8.62 -13.41 -2.75
N TYR A 154 9.31 -12.46 -2.10
CA TYR A 154 8.94 -11.05 -2.19
C TYR A 154 8.91 -10.56 -3.65
N ALA A 155 9.96 -10.84 -4.42
CA ALA A 155 10.02 -10.48 -5.83
C ALA A 155 8.87 -11.12 -6.62
N ALA A 156 8.59 -12.40 -6.39
CA ALA A 156 7.48 -13.11 -7.03
C ALA A 156 6.12 -12.48 -6.71
N THR A 157 5.86 -12.08 -5.44
CA THR A 157 4.61 -11.41 -5.09
C THR A 157 4.50 -10.02 -5.74
N LYS A 158 5.60 -9.27 -5.82
CA LYS A 158 5.58 -7.96 -6.50
C LYS A 158 5.41 -8.09 -8.00
N ARG A 159 6.04 -9.10 -8.62
CA ARG A 159 5.82 -9.39 -10.04
C ARG A 159 4.38 -9.82 -10.33
N ALA A 160 3.76 -10.57 -9.43
CA ALA A 160 2.35 -10.97 -9.56
C ALA A 160 1.38 -9.77 -9.47
N ASN A 161 1.79 -8.66 -8.86
CA ASN A 161 0.96 -7.44 -8.82
C ASN A 161 0.97 -6.67 -10.16
N GLU A 162 2.01 -6.81 -10.97
CA GLU A 162 2.13 -6.21 -12.31
C GLU A 162 1.36 -6.99 -13.37
#